data_0c4ebb9cc870e36a63bfd914a6901d4d
#
_entry.id   0c4ebb9cc870e36a63bfd914a6901d4d
#
_cell.length_a   1.000
_cell.length_b   1.000
_cell.length_c   1.000
_cell.angle_alpha   90.00
_cell.angle_beta   90.00
_cell.angle_gamma   90.00
#
_symmetry.space_group_name_H-M   'P 1'
#
loop_
_entity.id
_entity.type
_entity.pdbx_description
1 polymer ?
#
loop_
_entity_poly.entity_id
_entity_poly.type
_entity_poly.pdbx_seq_one_letter_code
_entity_poly.pdbx_strand_id
1 'polypeptide(L)'
;MPHTLIVLIGPTGVGKTELSLSIAEHFGTSIVSSDSRQLYADLKIGTAAPTPDQLARVPHHFVGTLKLTDYYSAAQYEAEVMAKLEELYQHNDVVVLTGGSMMYVDAICKGIDDIPTVDKETRELMMKRYEEEGLEQLCSELKLLDPEYYQIVDLKNPKRVIHALEICYMTGKTYTSFRTQSKKERPFRIIKIGLSRDREELYDRINRRV
;
A
#
# COMPACT_ATOMS: atom_id res chain seq x y z
N MET A 1 28.33 -5.23 3.54
CA MET A 1 27.71 -4.85 2.22
C MET A 1 26.46 -4.07 2.51
N PRO A 2 25.95 -3.19 1.64
CA PRO A 2 24.68 -2.53 1.89
C PRO A 2 23.56 -3.57 1.89
N HIS A 3 22.65 -3.48 2.85
CA HIS A 3 21.45 -4.34 2.92
C HIS A 3 20.66 -4.27 1.62
N THR A 4 19.94 -5.34 1.30
CA THR A 4 19.23 -5.45 0.01
C THR A 4 17.77 -5.83 0.24
N LEU A 5 16.85 -5.05 -0.34
CA LEU A 5 15.44 -5.36 -0.43
C LEU A 5 15.13 -5.95 -1.81
N ILE A 6 14.76 -7.23 -1.87
CA ILE A 6 14.27 -7.86 -3.10
C ILE A 6 12.76 -7.66 -3.17
N VAL A 7 12.30 -6.97 -4.21
CA VAL A 7 10.89 -6.61 -4.39
C VAL A 7 10.31 -7.41 -5.55
N LEU A 8 9.38 -8.32 -5.24
CA LEU A 8 8.68 -9.12 -6.26
C LEU A 8 7.34 -8.49 -6.63
N ILE A 9 7.20 -8.10 -7.88
CA ILE A 9 6.00 -7.50 -8.45
C ILE A 9 5.46 -8.32 -9.61
N GLY A 10 4.18 -8.19 -9.90
CA GLY A 10 3.52 -8.87 -11.02
C GLY A 10 2.03 -9.09 -10.75
N PRO A 11 1.25 -9.50 -11.75
CA PRO A 11 -0.19 -9.68 -11.63
C PRO A 11 -0.55 -10.80 -10.64
N THR A 12 -1.82 -10.82 -10.22
CA THR A 12 -2.39 -11.92 -9.44
C THR A 12 -2.27 -13.23 -10.23
N GLY A 13 -1.95 -14.33 -9.55
CA GLY A 13 -1.83 -15.66 -10.19
C GLY A 13 -0.48 -15.94 -10.86
N VAL A 14 0.42 -14.94 -10.99
CA VAL A 14 1.70 -15.10 -11.71
C VAL A 14 2.71 -16.05 -11.04
N GLY A 15 2.58 -16.27 -9.71
CA GLY A 15 3.49 -17.15 -8.96
C GLY A 15 4.41 -16.43 -7.98
N LYS A 16 4.11 -15.18 -7.61
CA LYS A 16 4.92 -14.42 -6.62
C LYS A 16 5.14 -15.16 -5.31
N THR A 17 4.12 -15.81 -4.78
CA THR A 17 4.17 -16.49 -3.48
C THR A 17 5.23 -17.58 -3.45
N GLU A 18 5.24 -18.51 -4.38
CA GLU A 18 6.23 -19.59 -4.40
C GLU A 18 7.66 -19.07 -4.62
N LEU A 19 7.82 -18.10 -5.52
CA LEU A 19 9.13 -17.49 -5.74
C LEU A 19 9.62 -16.73 -4.49
N SER A 20 8.72 -16.01 -3.81
CA SER A 20 9.10 -15.30 -2.57
C SER A 20 9.54 -16.26 -1.46
N LEU A 21 8.84 -17.38 -1.30
CA LEU A 21 9.23 -18.43 -0.35
C LEU A 21 10.60 -19.00 -0.70
N SER A 22 10.83 -19.40 -1.95
CA SER A 22 12.10 -19.96 -2.39
C SER A 22 13.27 -18.99 -2.19
N ILE A 23 13.07 -17.70 -2.47
CA ILE A 23 14.11 -16.68 -2.24
C ILE A 23 14.34 -16.49 -0.74
N ALA A 24 13.29 -16.41 0.06
CA ALA A 24 13.41 -16.21 1.49
C ALA A 24 14.08 -17.42 2.18
N GLU A 25 13.75 -18.64 1.77
CA GLU A 25 14.43 -19.86 2.23
C GLU A 25 15.92 -19.88 1.85
N HIS A 26 16.24 -19.49 0.60
CA HIS A 26 17.63 -19.45 0.13
C HIS A 26 18.50 -18.49 0.94
N PHE A 27 17.96 -17.33 1.32
CA PHE A 27 18.69 -16.33 2.09
C PHE A 27 18.49 -16.48 3.62
N GLY A 28 17.67 -17.42 4.08
CA GLY A 28 17.33 -17.59 5.50
C GLY A 28 16.67 -16.37 6.10
N THR A 29 15.77 -15.72 5.35
CA THR A 29 15.18 -14.42 5.72
C THR A 29 13.66 -14.46 5.78
N SER A 30 13.06 -13.31 6.10
CA SER A 30 11.61 -13.12 6.21
C SER A 30 11.01 -12.49 4.96
N ILE A 31 9.70 -12.65 4.81
CA ILE A 31 8.89 -11.98 3.81
C ILE A 31 8.09 -10.85 4.45
N VAL A 32 8.13 -9.67 3.85
CA VAL A 32 7.27 -8.52 4.18
C VAL A 32 6.16 -8.43 3.13
N SER A 33 4.90 -8.53 3.56
CA SER A 33 3.77 -8.42 2.64
C SER A 33 3.47 -6.97 2.30
N SER A 34 3.36 -6.66 1.01
CA SER A 34 2.87 -5.38 0.48
C SER A 34 1.47 -5.51 -0.13
N ASP A 35 0.60 -6.29 0.51
CA ASP A 35 -0.80 -6.43 0.13
C ASP A 35 -1.71 -5.78 1.18
N SER A 36 -2.40 -4.70 0.77
CA SER A 36 -3.23 -3.91 1.67
C SER A 36 -4.45 -4.65 2.24
N ARG A 37 -4.82 -5.78 1.66
CA ARG A 37 -5.96 -6.58 2.12
C ARG A 37 -5.53 -7.75 3.00
N GLN A 38 -4.36 -8.32 2.74
CA GLN A 38 -3.80 -9.39 3.58
C GLN A 38 -3.41 -8.93 4.98
N LEU A 39 -3.33 -7.62 5.23
CA LEU A 39 -3.16 -7.06 6.57
C LEU A 39 -4.31 -7.45 7.52
N TYR A 40 -5.54 -7.59 7.00
CA TYR A 40 -6.72 -7.85 7.81
C TYR A 40 -6.92 -9.34 8.08
N ALA A 41 -6.95 -9.71 9.38
CA ALA A 41 -7.02 -11.10 9.83
C ALA A 41 -8.27 -11.85 9.33
N ASP A 42 -9.37 -11.12 9.11
CA ASP A 42 -10.66 -11.69 8.72
C ASP A 42 -10.80 -11.91 7.20
N LEU A 43 -9.87 -11.38 6.38
CA LEU A 43 -9.96 -11.44 4.91
C LEU A 43 -9.06 -12.52 4.29
N LYS A 44 -9.01 -13.71 4.84
CA LYS A 44 -8.05 -14.75 4.42
C LYS A 44 -8.33 -15.33 3.04
N ILE A 45 -9.59 -15.66 2.74
CA ILE A 45 -9.96 -16.39 1.51
C ILE A 45 -9.87 -15.49 0.28
N GLY A 46 -10.61 -14.39 0.26
CA GLY A 46 -10.69 -13.50 -0.91
C GLY A 46 -9.39 -12.75 -1.26
N THR A 47 -8.45 -12.69 -0.32
CA THR A 47 -7.14 -12.05 -0.53
C THR A 47 -6.04 -13.03 -0.89
N ALA A 48 -6.35 -14.34 -0.84
CA ALA A 48 -5.38 -15.42 -0.92
C ALA A 48 -4.15 -15.17 -0.03
N ALA A 49 -4.43 -14.91 1.24
CA ALA A 49 -3.40 -14.81 2.27
C ALA A 49 -2.57 -16.10 2.32
N PRO A 50 -1.31 -16.03 2.77
CA PRO A 50 -0.47 -17.20 2.92
C PRO A 50 -1.14 -18.28 3.76
N THR A 51 -1.01 -19.53 3.32
CA THR A 51 -1.54 -20.70 4.03
C THR A 51 -0.73 -20.99 5.30
N PRO A 52 -1.26 -21.74 6.28
CA PRO A 52 -0.51 -22.15 7.46
C PRO A 52 0.82 -22.84 7.09
N ASP A 53 0.83 -23.68 6.05
CA ASP A 53 2.05 -24.37 5.59
C ASP A 53 3.09 -23.38 5.05
N GLN A 54 2.66 -22.37 4.31
CA GLN A 54 3.53 -21.30 3.81
C GLN A 54 4.09 -20.44 4.94
N LEU A 55 3.26 -20.11 5.93
CA LEU A 55 3.69 -19.38 7.13
C LEU A 55 4.65 -20.17 8.00
N ALA A 56 4.53 -21.51 8.01
CA ALA A 56 5.46 -22.39 8.73
C ALA A 56 6.83 -22.49 8.04
N ARG A 57 6.90 -22.34 6.71
CA ARG A 57 8.15 -22.37 5.95
C ARG A 57 9.01 -21.13 6.16
N VAL A 58 8.41 -19.96 6.13
CA VAL A 58 9.09 -18.66 6.19
C VAL A 58 8.29 -17.68 7.05
N PRO A 59 8.91 -16.91 7.96
CA PRO A 59 8.23 -15.86 8.68
C PRO A 59 7.70 -14.79 7.73
N HIS A 60 6.42 -14.44 7.89
CA HIS A 60 5.76 -13.35 7.15
C HIS A 60 5.39 -12.23 8.10
N HIS A 61 5.66 -11.00 7.68
CA HIS A 61 5.27 -9.79 8.38
C HIS A 61 4.17 -9.06 7.61
N PHE A 62 3.31 -8.34 8.31
CA PHE A 62 2.18 -7.59 7.75
C PHE A 62 1.13 -8.49 7.07
N VAL A 63 0.84 -9.63 7.70
CA VAL A 63 -0.22 -10.56 7.31
C VAL A 63 -1.10 -10.83 8.50
N GLY A 64 -2.40 -10.51 8.42
CA GLY A 64 -3.38 -10.76 9.48
C GLY A 64 -3.12 -10.00 10.79
N THR A 65 -2.55 -8.80 10.71
CA THR A 65 -2.17 -7.98 11.87
C THR A 65 -3.24 -6.98 12.30
N LEU A 66 -4.24 -6.72 11.45
CA LEU A 66 -5.28 -5.73 11.66
C LEU A 66 -6.68 -6.37 11.75
N LYS A 67 -7.59 -5.68 12.45
CA LYS A 67 -9.04 -5.95 12.43
C LYS A 67 -9.70 -5.14 11.30
N LEU A 68 -10.85 -5.57 10.82
CA LEU A 68 -11.61 -4.85 9.78
C LEU A 68 -12.02 -3.43 10.18
N THR A 69 -12.12 -3.17 11.49
CA THR A 69 -12.43 -1.84 12.03
C THR A 69 -11.24 -0.90 12.10
N ASP A 70 -10.03 -1.42 11.94
CA ASP A 70 -8.81 -0.62 12.07
C ASP A 70 -8.61 0.23 10.81
N TYR A 71 -8.36 1.51 11.02
CA TYR A 71 -7.92 2.38 9.95
C TYR A 71 -6.40 2.20 9.75
N TYR A 72 -5.99 2.02 8.49
CA TYR A 72 -4.58 1.85 8.17
C TYR A 72 -4.25 2.55 6.84
N SER A 73 -3.30 3.46 6.89
CA SER A 73 -2.88 4.26 5.73
C SER A 73 -1.57 3.76 5.13
N ALA A 74 -1.27 4.19 3.91
CA ALA A 74 0.02 3.89 3.29
C ALA A 74 1.19 4.57 4.02
N ALA A 75 0.95 5.69 4.70
CA ALA A 75 1.95 6.36 5.54
C ALA A 75 2.29 5.53 6.78
N GLN A 76 1.28 4.99 7.45
CA GLN A 76 1.49 4.07 8.57
C GLN A 76 2.24 2.81 8.11
N TYR A 77 1.83 2.24 6.97
CA TYR A 77 2.52 1.10 6.37
C TYR A 77 3.99 1.42 6.10
N GLU A 78 4.31 2.56 5.49
CA GLU A 78 5.70 2.98 5.25
C GLU A 78 6.49 3.03 6.55
N ALA A 79 5.97 3.74 7.56
CA ALA A 79 6.66 3.93 8.83
C ALA A 79 6.92 2.59 9.54
N GLU A 80 5.91 1.74 9.65
CA GLU A 80 6.02 0.45 10.34
C GLU A 80 6.91 -0.55 9.59
N VAL A 81 6.81 -0.60 8.24
CA VAL A 81 7.69 -1.46 7.45
C VAL A 81 9.13 -1.00 7.49
N MET A 82 9.39 0.31 7.44
CA MET A 82 10.77 0.83 7.56
C MET A 82 11.39 0.44 8.90
N ALA A 83 10.65 0.58 10.01
CA ALA A 83 11.11 0.13 11.32
C ALA A 83 11.35 -1.40 11.37
N LYS A 84 10.44 -2.19 10.77
CA LYS A 84 10.61 -3.64 10.68
C LYS A 84 11.80 -4.04 9.81
N LEU A 85 12.07 -3.36 8.72
CA LEU A 85 13.25 -3.61 7.89
C LEU A 85 14.54 -3.30 8.64
N GLU A 86 14.58 -2.24 9.44
CA GLU A 86 15.73 -1.93 10.29
C GLU A 86 16.02 -3.05 11.30
N GLU A 87 14.97 -3.61 11.95
CA GLU A 87 15.09 -4.77 12.84
C GLU A 87 15.60 -6.01 12.09
N LEU A 88 15.00 -6.34 10.93
CA LEU A 88 15.37 -7.52 10.16
C LEU A 88 16.81 -7.44 9.63
N TYR A 89 17.27 -6.27 9.24
CA TYR A 89 18.62 -6.05 8.76
C TYR A 89 19.70 -6.15 9.83
N GLN A 90 19.34 -6.23 11.12
CA GLN A 90 20.31 -6.55 12.18
C GLN A 90 20.80 -8.01 12.07
N HIS A 91 20.02 -8.89 11.43
CA HIS A 91 20.29 -10.33 11.35
C HIS A 91 20.36 -10.87 9.92
N ASN A 92 19.91 -10.09 8.93
CA ASN A 92 19.81 -10.52 7.53
C ASN A 92 20.36 -9.44 6.59
N ASP A 93 21.18 -9.83 5.63
CA ASP A 93 21.63 -8.90 4.57
C ASP A 93 20.56 -8.67 3.49
N VAL A 94 19.61 -9.59 3.39
CA VAL A 94 18.54 -9.58 2.36
C VAL A 94 17.18 -9.73 3.04
N VAL A 95 16.19 -8.96 2.59
CA VAL A 95 14.77 -9.12 2.96
C VAL A 95 13.93 -9.14 1.68
N VAL A 96 12.84 -9.91 1.68
CA VAL A 96 11.92 -10.02 0.53
C VAL A 96 10.66 -9.22 0.79
N LEU A 97 10.30 -8.33 -0.16
CA LEU A 97 9.02 -7.61 -0.19
C LEU A 97 8.17 -8.15 -1.34
N THR A 98 6.95 -8.55 -1.08
CA THR A 98 6.03 -9.02 -2.13
C THR A 98 4.58 -8.71 -1.79
N GLY A 99 3.76 -8.44 -2.81
CA GLY A 99 2.32 -8.19 -2.63
C GLY A 99 1.66 -7.66 -3.89
N GLY A 100 0.38 -7.32 -3.75
CA GLY A 100 -0.47 -6.84 -4.85
C GLY A 100 -0.72 -5.34 -4.85
N SER A 101 -0.34 -4.61 -3.79
CA SER A 101 -0.66 -3.19 -3.63
C SER A 101 0.51 -2.31 -4.05
N MET A 102 0.48 -1.82 -5.30
CA MET A 102 1.56 -1.01 -5.85
C MET A 102 1.84 0.26 -5.06
N MET A 103 0.80 0.87 -4.46
CA MET A 103 0.97 2.04 -3.58
C MET A 103 1.83 1.70 -2.36
N TYR A 104 1.68 0.49 -1.78
CA TYR A 104 2.52 0.02 -0.67
C TYR A 104 3.94 -0.28 -1.12
N VAL A 105 4.11 -0.90 -2.29
CA VAL A 105 5.44 -1.11 -2.90
C VAL A 105 6.14 0.22 -3.14
N ASP A 106 5.44 1.20 -3.70
CA ASP A 106 6.01 2.53 -3.95
C ASP A 106 6.32 3.28 -2.66
N ALA A 107 5.47 3.16 -1.63
CA ALA A 107 5.73 3.71 -0.30
C ALA A 107 7.08 3.25 0.26
N ILE A 108 7.39 1.95 0.16
CA ILE A 108 8.66 1.43 0.65
C ILE A 108 9.83 1.77 -0.30
N CYS A 109 9.61 1.71 -1.61
CA CYS A 109 10.70 1.91 -2.57
C CYS A 109 11.09 3.37 -2.80
N LYS A 110 10.11 4.29 -2.76
CA LYS A 110 10.29 5.70 -3.12
C LYS A 110 9.97 6.65 -1.97
N GLY A 111 9.21 6.17 -0.98
CA GLY A 111 8.52 7.01 -0.02
C GLY A 111 7.20 7.53 -0.56
N ILE A 112 6.38 8.00 0.33
CA ILE A 112 5.17 8.76 0.02
C ILE A 112 5.24 10.13 0.65
N ASP A 113 4.43 11.02 0.14
CA ASP A 113 4.32 12.37 0.66
C ASP A 113 3.79 12.36 2.09
N ASP A 114 4.29 13.26 2.92
CA ASP A 114 3.90 13.38 4.33
C ASP A 114 2.55 14.13 4.43
N ILE A 115 1.49 13.48 3.95
CA ILE A 115 0.13 13.99 4.02
C ILE A 115 -0.41 13.71 5.43
N PRO A 116 -0.94 14.71 6.15
CA PRO A 116 -1.49 14.52 7.48
C PRO A 116 -2.60 13.47 7.51
N THR A 117 -2.63 12.68 8.58
CA THR A 117 -3.74 11.73 8.80
C THR A 117 -5.00 12.52 9.14
N VAL A 118 -6.07 12.25 8.40
CA VAL A 118 -7.37 12.90 8.64
C VAL A 118 -7.96 12.41 9.94
N ASP A 119 -8.32 13.35 10.83
CA ASP A 119 -9.02 13.03 12.07
C ASP A 119 -10.46 12.53 11.80
N LYS A 120 -11.03 11.88 12.80
CA LYS A 120 -12.34 11.24 12.68
C LYS A 120 -13.46 12.27 12.48
N GLU A 121 -13.38 13.40 13.16
CA GLU A 121 -14.40 14.45 13.12
C GLU A 121 -14.48 15.09 11.73
N THR A 122 -13.34 15.46 11.17
CA THR A 122 -13.24 16.00 9.79
C THR A 122 -13.80 14.99 8.77
N ARG A 123 -13.48 13.70 8.94
CA ARG A 123 -13.97 12.65 8.04
C ARG A 123 -15.48 12.49 8.12
N GLU A 124 -16.05 12.43 9.31
CA GLU A 124 -17.50 12.31 9.51
C GLU A 124 -18.22 13.53 8.95
N LEU A 125 -17.69 14.73 9.17
CA LEU A 125 -18.21 15.96 8.59
C LEU A 125 -18.25 15.93 7.05
N MET A 126 -17.14 15.55 6.42
CA MET A 126 -17.05 15.52 4.97
C MET A 126 -17.92 14.42 4.34
N MET A 127 -18.07 13.27 5.00
CA MET A 127 -19.00 12.23 4.54
C MET A 127 -20.46 12.70 4.62
N LYS A 128 -20.84 13.36 5.71
CA LYS A 128 -22.18 13.94 5.84
C LYS A 128 -22.45 14.99 4.76
N ARG A 129 -21.50 15.88 4.51
CA ARG A 129 -21.60 16.88 3.44
C ARG A 129 -21.75 16.23 2.06
N TYR A 130 -21.01 15.15 1.80
CA TYR A 130 -21.13 14.41 0.55
C TYR A 130 -22.55 13.83 0.36
N GLU A 131 -23.17 13.31 1.43
CA GLU A 131 -24.54 12.79 1.42
C GLU A 131 -25.59 13.89 1.21
N GLU A 132 -25.39 15.07 1.81
CA GLU A 132 -26.35 16.19 1.76
C GLU A 132 -26.19 17.06 0.51
N GLU A 133 -24.98 17.36 0.10
CA GLU A 133 -24.67 18.36 -0.95
C GLU A 133 -24.33 17.71 -2.31
N GLY A 134 -23.87 16.44 -2.30
CA GLY A 134 -23.45 15.71 -3.48
C GLY A 134 -22.03 16.04 -3.96
N LEU A 135 -21.56 15.26 -4.94
CA LEU A 135 -20.18 15.35 -5.43
C LEU A 135 -19.90 16.65 -6.19
N GLU A 136 -20.87 17.17 -6.95
CA GLU A 136 -20.69 18.39 -7.78
C GLU A 136 -20.38 19.62 -6.93
N GLN A 137 -21.08 19.76 -5.81
CA GLN A 137 -20.83 20.86 -4.87
C GLN A 137 -19.43 20.78 -4.27
N LEU A 138 -19.02 19.57 -3.83
CA LEU A 138 -17.67 19.34 -3.30
C LEU A 138 -16.59 19.57 -4.36
N CYS A 139 -16.83 19.22 -5.61
CA CYS A 139 -15.91 19.53 -6.71
C CYS A 139 -15.77 21.04 -6.93
N SER A 140 -16.88 21.78 -6.86
CA SER A 140 -16.89 23.24 -6.99
C SER A 140 -16.08 23.90 -5.88
N GLU A 141 -16.19 23.40 -4.67
CA GLU A 141 -15.43 23.87 -3.52
C GLU A 141 -13.95 23.54 -3.64
N LEU A 142 -13.61 22.31 -4.06
CA LEU A 142 -12.21 21.92 -4.31
C LEU A 142 -11.55 22.84 -5.36
N LYS A 143 -12.30 23.26 -6.38
CA LYS A 143 -11.82 24.21 -7.37
C LYS A 143 -11.42 25.57 -6.76
N LEU A 144 -12.08 25.98 -5.69
CA LEU A 144 -11.77 27.23 -4.99
C LEU A 144 -10.62 27.07 -4.02
N LEU A 145 -10.58 25.96 -3.28
CA LEU A 145 -9.58 25.71 -2.23
C LEU A 145 -8.25 25.23 -2.78
N ASP A 146 -8.27 24.39 -3.82
CA ASP A 146 -7.08 23.82 -4.46
C ASP A 146 -7.28 23.70 -5.99
N PRO A 147 -7.16 24.81 -6.73
CA PRO A 147 -7.34 24.85 -8.18
C PRO A 147 -6.37 23.92 -8.92
N GLU A 148 -5.15 23.74 -8.40
CA GLU A 148 -4.13 22.89 -9.03
C GLU A 148 -4.53 21.41 -8.93
N TYR A 149 -4.97 20.96 -7.76
CA TYR A 149 -5.41 19.59 -7.60
C TYR A 149 -6.71 19.30 -8.37
N TYR A 150 -7.62 20.28 -8.41
CA TYR A 150 -8.86 20.17 -9.18
C TYR A 150 -8.61 19.85 -10.66
N GLN A 151 -7.55 20.38 -11.27
CA GLN A 151 -7.23 20.15 -12.69
C GLN A 151 -6.73 18.72 -12.97
N ILE A 152 -6.21 18.03 -11.97
CA ILE A 152 -5.55 16.71 -12.15
C ILE A 152 -6.28 15.56 -11.50
N VAL A 153 -7.18 15.84 -10.55
CA VAL A 153 -7.95 14.80 -9.86
C VAL A 153 -9.04 14.23 -10.76
N ASP A 154 -9.30 12.94 -10.62
CA ASP A 154 -10.51 12.34 -11.20
C ASP A 154 -11.73 12.80 -10.42
N LEU A 155 -12.45 13.79 -10.98
CA LEU A 155 -13.64 14.40 -10.37
C LEU A 155 -14.82 13.43 -10.24
N LYS A 156 -14.79 12.28 -10.92
CA LYS A 156 -15.78 11.21 -10.77
C LYS A 156 -15.47 10.27 -9.61
N ASN A 157 -14.31 10.45 -8.96
CA ASN A 157 -13.91 9.66 -7.81
C ASN A 157 -14.16 10.44 -6.51
N PRO A 158 -15.30 10.20 -5.82
CA PRO A 158 -15.65 10.95 -4.62
C PRO A 158 -14.61 10.81 -3.52
N LYS A 159 -13.99 9.64 -3.37
CA LYS A 159 -12.97 9.42 -2.34
C LYS A 159 -11.76 10.34 -2.50
N ARG A 160 -11.33 10.62 -3.72
CA ARG A 160 -10.20 11.52 -3.99
C ARG A 160 -10.56 12.97 -3.75
N VAL A 161 -11.75 13.38 -4.17
CA VAL A 161 -12.24 14.76 -3.96
C VAL A 161 -12.43 15.03 -2.47
N ILE A 162 -13.13 14.15 -1.77
CA ILE A 162 -13.37 14.24 -0.33
C ILE A 162 -12.03 14.30 0.43
N HIS A 163 -11.11 13.39 0.15
CA HIS A 163 -9.83 13.36 0.86
C HIS A 163 -9.03 14.66 0.69
N ALA A 164 -9.03 15.25 -0.49
CA ALA A 164 -8.36 16.53 -0.69
C ALA A 164 -9.01 17.65 0.12
N LEU A 165 -10.34 17.70 0.17
CA LEU A 165 -11.07 18.66 1.00
C LEU A 165 -10.83 18.44 2.50
N GLU A 166 -10.84 17.18 2.97
CA GLU A 166 -10.49 16.82 4.36
C GLU A 166 -9.17 17.46 4.77
N ILE A 167 -8.13 17.31 3.93
CA ILE A 167 -6.82 17.90 4.21
C ILE A 167 -6.85 19.43 4.18
N CYS A 168 -7.55 20.02 3.22
CA CYS A 168 -7.69 21.48 3.14
C CYS A 168 -8.37 22.05 4.40
N TYR A 169 -9.45 21.44 4.85
CA TYR A 169 -10.18 21.87 6.04
C TYR A 169 -9.38 21.70 7.32
N MET A 170 -8.75 20.53 7.49
CA MET A 170 -7.99 20.21 8.69
C MET A 170 -6.75 21.09 8.83
N THR A 171 -6.09 21.42 7.73
CA THR A 171 -4.76 22.06 7.77
C THR A 171 -4.77 23.54 7.39
N GLY A 172 -5.82 24.02 6.75
CA GLY A 172 -5.87 25.36 6.15
C GLY A 172 -4.92 25.54 4.95
N LYS A 173 -4.36 24.44 4.42
CA LYS A 173 -3.43 24.44 3.28
C LYS A 173 -4.02 23.62 2.12
N THR A 174 -3.56 23.88 0.90
CA THR A 174 -3.96 23.10 -0.26
C THR A 174 -3.44 21.67 -0.15
N TYR A 175 -4.20 20.68 -0.62
CA TYR A 175 -3.73 19.30 -0.73
C TYR A 175 -2.50 19.19 -1.63
N THR A 176 -2.43 20.00 -2.69
CA THR A 176 -1.27 20.13 -3.59
C THR A 176 0.01 20.44 -2.84
N SER A 177 -0.04 21.30 -1.80
CA SER A 177 1.15 21.67 -1.03
C SER A 177 1.81 20.50 -0.30
N PHE A 178 1.07 19.43 -0.02
CA PHE A 178 1.60 18.20 0.58
C PHE A 178 2.08 17.18 -0.46
N ARG A 179 1.72 17.36 -1.73
CA ARG A 179 2.11 16.46 -2.83
C ARG A 179 3.46 16.86 -3.43
N THR A 180 4.49 16.70 -2.64
CA THR A 180 5.86 17.09 -3.03
C THR A 180 6.48 16.15 -4.05
N GLN A 181 5.93 14.93 -4.20
CA GLN A 181 6.45 13.85 -5.05
C GLN A 181 7.95 13.57 -4.79
N SER A 182 8.40 13.90 -3.60
CA SER A 182 9.80 13.73 -3.20
C SER A 182 10.12 12.24 -3.05
N LYS A 183 11.24 11.82 -3.63
CA LYS A 183 11.77 10.47 -3.39
C LYS A 183 12.59 10.51 -2.11
N LYS A 184 12.18 9.71 -1.13
CA LYS A 184 12.96 9.49 0.08
C LYS A 184 14.12 8.53 -0.23
N GLU A 185 15.32 8.87 0.14
CA GLU A 185 16.46 7.95 0.08
C GLU A 185 16.25 6.77 1.03
N ARG A 186 16.65 5.57 0.59
CA ARG A 186 16.55 4.37 1.39
C ARG A 186 17.93 3.88 1.80
N PRO A 187 18.11 3.46 3.07
CA PRO A 187 19.41 3.01 3.57
C PRO A 187 19.79 1.60 3.08
N PHE A 188 19.12 1.08 2.07
CA PHE A 188 19.34 -0.24 1.49
C PHE A 188 19.23 -0.20 -0.04
N ARG A 189 19.85 -1.18 -0.68
CA ARG A 189 19.72 -1.40 -2.13
C ARG A 189 18.35 -2.02 -2.44
N ILE A 190 17.70 -1.60 -3.51
CA ILE A 190 16.44 -2.16 -3.98
C ILE A 190 16.65 -2.89 -5.29
N ILE A 191 16.27 -4.18 -5.33
CA ILE A 191 16.25 -5.00 -6.53
C ILE A 191 14.79 -5.35 -6.83
N LYS A 192 14.24 -4.81 -7.93
CA LYS A 192 12.87 -5.11 -8.37
C LYS A 192 12.89 -6.22 -9.41
N ILE A 193 12.10 -7.27 -9.16
CA ILE A 193 11.91 -8.40 -10.08
C ILE A 193 10.45 -8.42 -10.50
N GLY A 194 10.19 -8.16 -11.76
CA GLY A 194 8.87 -8.25 -12.38
C GLY A 194 8.59 -9.64 -12.92
N LEU A 195 7.50 -10.26 -12.47
CA LEU A 195 7.03 -11.54 -13.01
C LEU A 195 5.94 -11.31 -14.05
N SER A 196 6.04 -12.02 -15.15
CA SER A 196 4.99 -12.06 -16.18
C SER A 196 4.70 -13.49 -16.61
N ARG A 197 3.52 -13.72 -17.15
CA ARG A 197 3.07 -14.96 -17.78
C ARG A 197 2.26 -14.64 -19.01
N ASP A 198 2.13 -15.63 -19.88
CA ASP A 198 1.14 -15.57 -20.94
C ASP A 198 -0.26 -15.31 -20.37
N ARG A 199 -1.05 -14.53 -21.11
CA ARG A 199 -2.34 -14.03 -20.62
C ARG A 199 -3.35 -15.17 -20.40
N GLU A 200 -3.36 -16.15 -21.28
CA GLU A 200 -4.28 -17.29 -21.19
C GLU A 200 -3.92 -18.18 -20.00
N GLU A 201 -2.64 -18.49 -19.83
CA GLU A 201 -2.15 -19.22 -18.65
C GLU A 201 -2.46 -18.48 -17.35
N LEU A 202 -2.30 -17.16 -17.33
CA LEU A 202 -2.60 -16.35 -16.16
C LEU A 202 -4.08 -16.41 -15.80
N TYR A 203 -4.98 -16.30 -16.77
CA TYR A 203 -6.43 -16.42 -16.55
C TYR A 203 -6.82 -17.79 -16.05
N ASP A 204 -6.29 -18.85 -16.63
CA ASP A 204 -6.49 -20.22 -16.17
C ASP A 204 -6.12 -20.39 -14.69
N ARG A 205 -4.97 -19.85 -14.29
CA ARG A 205 -4.49 -19.91 -12.90
C ARG A 205 -5.39 -19.12 -11.96
N ILE A 206 -5.86 -17.94 -12.38
CA ILE A 206 -6.79 -17.12 -11.60
C ILE A 206 -8.11 -17.86 -11.40
N ASN A 207 -8.68 -18.43 -12.49
CA ASN A 207 -9.95 -19.14 -12.45
C ASN A 207 -9.90 -20.41 -11.59
N ARG A 208 -8.77 -21.15 -11.58
CA ARG A 208 -8.59 -22.34 -10.72
C ARG A 208 -8.42 -21.99 -9.24
N ARG A 209 -8.13 -20.75 -8.93
CA ARG A 209 -7.91 -20.29 -7.56
C ARG A 209 -9.22 -19.85 -6.89
N VAL A 210 -10.27 -19.53 -7.64
CA VAL A 210 -11.59 -19.15 -7.16
C VAL A 210 -12.44 -20.39 -6.92
#